data_a91d72bb596c6a29093fb85e2a11b81c
#
_entry.id   a91d72bb596c6a29093fb85e2a11b81c
#
_cell.length_a   1.000
_cell.length_b   1.000
_cell.length_c   1.000
_cell.angle_alpha   90.00
_cell.angle_beta   90.00
_cell.angle_gamma   90.00
#
_symmetry.space_group_name_H-M   'P 1'
#
loop_
_entity.id
_entity.type
_entity.pdbx_description
1 polymer ?
#
loop_
_entity_poly.entity_id
_entity_poly.type
_entity_poly.pdbx_seq_one_letter_code
_entity_poly.pdbx_strand_id
1 'polypeptide(L)'
;MNQKNSLGLNNCFLDLDDPIELFKVWMDEAKKSEPNDPNALSLATSNKNNIPSVRMVLLKEFNQKGFVFYTNLNSQKGNELKENPNAAMCFHWKSLLRQIRISGTITQVEDSVADQYYNSRGYDSRIGAWASKQSKELKNRDELSNSIKEFKQKFDDINNVPRPKHWSGWNLTPTRIEFWLDGDSRIHERLNYTFDKSGNWIKSLLSP
;
A
#
# COMPACT_ATOMS: atom_id res chain seq x y z
N MET A 1 16.49 5.93 -29.22
CA MET A 1 17.18 6.74 -28.18
C MET A 1 16.13 7.22 -27.22
N ASN A 2 16.29 6.93 -25.93
CA ASN A 2 15.38 7.48 -24.93
C ASN A 2 15.61 8.99 -24.80
N GLN A 3 14.54 9.75 -24.94
CA GLN A 3 14.57 11.19 -24.72
C GLN A 3 14.70 11.45 -23.21
N LYS A 4 15.59 12.35 -22.79
CA LYS A 4 15.76 12.72 -21.38
C LYS A 4 14.97 13.99 -21.07
N ASN A 5 14.51 14.09 -19.80
CA ASN A 5 13.86 15.29 -19.28
C ASN A 5 14.89 16.35 -18.83
N SER A 6 14.46 17.46 -18.23
CA SER A 6 15.31 18.55 -17.76
C SER A 6 16.36 18.13 -16.71
N LEU A 7 16.13 17.04 -15.99
CA LEU A 7 17.07 16.45 -15.06
C LEU A 7 18.08 15.51 -15.71
N GLY A 8 17.99 15.29 -17.03
CA GLY A 8 18.85 14.38 -17.76
C GLY A 8 18.52 12.90 -17.58
N LEU A 9 17.40 12.57 -16.94
CA LEU A 9 16.92 11.21 -16.72
C LEU A 9 16.20 10.65 -17.94
N ASN A 10 15.95 9.34 -17.94
CA ASN A 10 15.13 8.68 -18.93
C ASN A 10 13.74 9.33 -19.01
N ASN A 11 13.14 9.39 -20.21
CA ASN A 11 11.85 10.04 -20.44
C ASN A 11 10.67 9.42 -19.65
N CYS A 12 10.82 8.22 -19.08
CA CYS A 12 9.82 7.67 -18.17
C CYS A 12 9.71 8.44 -16.86
N PHE A 13 10.74 9.17 -16.44
CA PHE A 13 10.68 10.17 -15.39
C PHE A 13 10.20 11.49 -15.96
N LEU A 14 8.92 11.62 -16.20
CA LEU A 14 8.35 12.88 -16.60
C LEU A 14 8.74 13.98 -15.61
N ASP A 15 9.08 15.15 -16.12
CA ASP A 15 9.51 16.29 -15.29
C ASP A 15 8.30 16.96 -14.63
N LEU A 16 7.70 16.24 -13.69
CA LEU A 16 6.55 16.68 -12.92
C LEU A 16 6.99 17.17 -11.54
N ASP A 17 6.37 18.23 -11.04
CA ASP A 17 6.64 18.75 -9.71
C ASP A 17 5.90 17.96 -8.62
N ASP A 18 4.79 17.34 -8.98
CA ASP A 18 3.99 16.51 -8.11
C ASP A 18 4.32 15.01 -8.27
N PRO A 19 4.88 14.34 -7.24
CA PRO A 19 5.17 12.92 -7.31
C PRO A 19 3.93 12.02 -7.38
N ILE A 20 2.76 12.49 -6.94
CA ILE A 20 1.52 11.73 -7.05
C ILE A 20 1.08 11.62 -8.51
N GLU A 21 1.28 12.66 -9.31
CA GLU A 21 1.03 12.60 -10.75
C GLU A 21 1.99 11.63 -11.45
N LEU A 22 3.27 11.62 -11.10
CA LEU A 22 4.22 10.64 -11.63
C LEU A 22 3.87 9.21 -11.21
N PHE A 23 3.47 9.02 -9.95
CA PHE A 23 2.98 7.73 -9.46
C PHE A 23 1.77 7.24 -10.28
N LYS A 24 0.82 8.14 -10.58
CA LYS A 24 -0.35 7.81 -11.39
C LYS A 24 0.04 7.32 -12.78
N VAL A 25 0.94 8.03 -13.47
CA VAL A 25 1.45 7.62 -14.79
C VAL A 25 2.06 6.22 -14.73
N TRP A 26 2.95 5.98 -13.78
CA TRP A 26 3.61 4.69 -13.64
C TRP A 26 2.65 3.55 -13.23
N MET A 27 1.67 3.84 -12.36
CA MET A 27 0.63 2.89 -12.00
C MET A 27 -0.27 2.53 -13.18
N ASP A 28 -0.62 3.50 -14.03
CA ASP A 28 -1.46 3.24 -15.22
C ASP A 28 -0.72 2.43 -16.28
N GLU A 29 0.60 2.56 -16.39
CA GLU A 29 1.44 1.68 -17.19
C GLU A 29 1.57 0.28 -16.57
N ALA A 30 1.74 0.19 -15.25
CA ALA A 30 1.80 -1.09 -14.53
C ALA A 30 0.50 -1.90 -14.68
N LYS A 31 -0.66 -1.25 -14.63
CA LYS A 31 -1.96 -1.92 -14.87
C LYS A 31 -2.07 -2.57 -16.24
N LYS A 32 -1.30 -2.09 -17.24
CA LYS A 32 -1.29 -2.65 -18.60
C LYS A 32 -0.24 -3.74 -18.79
N SER A 33 0.81 -3.74 -17.98
CA SER A 33 2.02 -4.54 -18.21
C SER A 33 2.23 -5.65 -17.17
N GLU A 34 1.84 -5.43 -15.91
CA GLU A 34 1.97 -6.45 -14.87
C GLU A 34 0.91 -7.54 -15.05
N PRO A 35 1.29 -8.81 -15.01
CA PRO A 35 0.36 -9.92 -15.22
C PRO A 35 -0.67 -10.07 -14.10
N ASN A 36 -0.30 -9.70 -12.86
CA ASN A 36 -1.14 -9.80 -11.67
C ASN A 36 -0.92 -8.61 -10.73
N ASP A 37 -1.97 -8.18 -10.07
CA ASP A 37 -1.96 -7.26 -8.93
C ASP A 37 -0.93 -6.09 -9.04
N PRO A 38 -1.01 -5.21 -10.05
CA PRO A 38 -0.10 -4.06 -10.19
C PRO A 38 -0.12 -3.15 -8.96
N ASN A 39 -1.18 -3.23 -8.15
CA ASN A 39 -1.37 -2.51 -6.90
C ASN A 39 -0.84 -3.26 -5.66
N ALA A 40 -0.23 -4.45 -5.83
CA ALA A 40 0.45 -5.13 -4.75
C ALA A 40 1.73 -4.39 -4.34
N LEU A 41 1.95 -4.28 -3.04
CA LEU A 41 3.12 -3.62 -2.48
C LEU A 41 3.62 -4.33 -1.22
N SER A 42 4.91 -4.25 -0.97
CA SER A 42 5.51 -4.61 0.31
C SER A 42 5.31 -3.46 1.29
N LEU A 43 4.61 -3.74 2.41
CA LEU A 43 4.44 -2.80 3.50
C LEU A 43 5.38 -3.16 4.64
N ALA A 44 6.33 -2.28 4.95
CA ALA A 44 7.20 -2.37 6.11
C ALA A 44 6.60 -1.56 7.27
N THR A 45 6.57 -2.16 8.44
CA THR A 45 6.14 -1.58 9.72
C THR A 45 7.13 -1.96 10.80
N SER A 46 7.14 -1.26 11.93
CA SER A 46 7.95 -1.63 13.10
C SER A 46 7.13 -1.48 14.38
N ASN A 47 7.46 -2.29 15.38
CA ASN A 47 6.86 -2.16 16.70
C ASN A 47 7.53 -1.04 17.52
N LYS A 48 7.07 -0.83 18.75
CA LYS A 48 7.63 0.16 19.69
C LYS A 48 9.11 -0.05 20.02
N ASN A 49 9.65 -1.26 19.81
CA ASN A 49 11.07 -1.58 20.01
C ASN A 49 11.89 -1.43 18.73
N ASN A 50 11.33 -0.83 17.67
CA ASN A 50 11.94 -0.65 16.36
C ASN A 50 12.30 -1.96 15.64
N ILE A 51 11.66 -3.08 15.98
CA ILE A 51 11.83 -4.34 15.26
C ILE A 51 10.98 -4.28 13.99
N PRO A 52 11.57 -4.33 12.80
CA PRO A 52 10.84 -4.23 11.55
C PRO A 52 10.16 -5.55 11.18
N SER A 53 9.07 -5.44 10.45
CA SER A 53 8.42 -6.56 9.78
C SER A 53 7.87 -6.12 8.42
N VAL A 54 7.71 -7.06 7.48
CA VAL A 54 7.25 -6.78 6.12
C VAL A 54 6.23 -7.81 5.66
N ARG A 55 5.24 -7.38 4.85
CA ARG A 55 4.24 -8.25 4.21
C ARG A 55 3.68 -7.57 2.98
N MET A 56 3.05 -8.37 2.11
CA MET A 56 2.32 -7.83 0.97
C MET A 56 0.95 -7.31 1.42
N VAL A 57 0.55 -6.16 0.87
CA VAL A 57 -0.80 -5.60 0.93
C VAL A 57 -1.18 -5.06 -0.44
N LEU A 58 -2.45 -4.72 -0.65
CA LEU A 58 -2.92 -4.12 -1.90
C LEU A 58 -3.26 -2.65 -1.67
N LEU A 59 -2.68 -1.77 -2.48
CA LEU A 59 -3.12 -0.38 -2.58
C LEU A 59 -4.56 -0.34 -3.09
N LYS A 60 -5.42 0.42 -2.45
CA LYS A 60 -6.83 0.54 -2.86
C LYS A 60 -7.20 1.92 -3.36
N GLU A 61 -6.54 2.94 -2.85
CA GLU A 61 -6.72 4.32 -3.25
C GLU A 61 -5.41 5.08 -3.08
N PHE A 62 -5.17 6.07 -3.93
CA PHE A 62 -4.14 7.08 -3.74
C PHE A 62 -4.61 8.43 -4.28
N ASN A 63 -4.24 9.48 -3.61
CA ASN A 63 -4.51 10.86 -3.97
C ASN A 63 -3.52 11.79 -3.24
N GLN A 64 -3.74 13.09 -3.30
CA GLN A 64 -2.89 14.09 -2.62
C GLN A 64 -2.82 13.93 -1.10
N LYS A 65 -3.78 13.21 -0.48
CA LYS A 65 -3.77 12.94 0.96
C LYS A 65 -2.93 11.71 1.33
N GLY A 66 -2.58 10.86 0.35
CA GLY A 66 -1.73 9.68 0.57
C GLY A 66 -2.19 8.41 -0.11
N PHE A 67 -1.80 7.27 0.49
CA PHE A 67 -1.93 5.94 -0.06
C PHE A 67 -2.69 5.04 0.90
N VAL A 68 -3.85 4.51 0.48
CA VAL A 68 -4.77 3.78 1.35
C VAL A 68 -4.72 2.28 1.10
N PHE A 69 -4.63 1.51 2.18
CA PHE A 69 -4.82 0.07 2.18
C PHE A 69 -5.72 -0.35 3.36
N TYR A 70 -6.34 -1.52 3.27
CA TYR A 70 -7.25 -2.02 4.30
C TYR A 70 -6.75 -3.32 4.90
N THR A 71 -6.96 -3.48 6.21
CA THR A 71 -6.49 -4.66 6.95
C THR A 71 -7.27 -4.89 8.25
N ASN A 72 -6.99 -6.02 8.90
CA ASN A 72 -7.42 -6.28 10.27
C ASN A 72 -6.54 -5.47 11.24
N LEU A 73 -7.16 -4.60 12.04
CA LEU A 73 -6.48 -3.72 13.02
C LEU A 73 -5.82 -4.48 14.18
N ASN A 74 -6.22 -5.74 14.41
CA ASN A 74 -5.67 -6.61 15.46
C ASN A 74 -4.60 -7.56 14.92
N SER A 75 -4.27 -7.46 13.61
CA SER A 75 -3.13 -8.19 13.04
C SER A 75 -1.79 -7.64 13.54
N GLN A 76 -0.69 -8.37 13.30
CA GLN A 76 0.64 -7.91 13.68
C GLN A 76 0.90 -6.49 13.16
N LYS A 77 0.72 -6.24 11.84
CA LYS A 77 0.89 -4.91 11.26
C LYS A 77 -0.04 -3.85 11.85
N GLY A 78 -1.29 -4.23 12.15
CA GLY A 78 -2.27 -3.31 12.74
C GLY A 78 -1.86 -2.84 14.14
N ASN A 79 -1.30 -3.74 14.95
CA ASN A 79 -0.76 -3.41 16.26
C ASN A 79 0.52 -2.56 16.15
N GLU A 80 1.44 -2.95 15.26
CA GLU A 80 2.67 -2.19 15.01
C GLU A 80 2.37 -0.74 14.58
N LEU A 81 1.41 -0.52 13.68
CA LEU A 81 1.01 0.81 13.22
C LEU A 81 0.35 1.67 14.30
N LYS A 82 -0.32 1.06 15.28
CA LYS A 82 -0.84 1.78 16.45
C LYS A 82 0.27 2.22 17.39
N GLU A 83 1.32 1.40 17.52
CA GLU A 83 2.47 1.67 18.40
C GLU A 83 3.48 2.62 17.78
N ASN A 84 3.70 2.49 16.47
CA ASN A 84 4.65 3.28 15.69
C ASN A 84 4.01 3.67 14.35
N PRO A 85 3.59 4.91 14.17
CA PRO A 85 2.87 5.37 12.98
C PRO A 85 3.77 5.61 11.77
N ASN A 86 5.02 5.14 11.76
CA ASN A 86 5.90 5.22 10.61
C ASN A 86 5.83 3.95 9.78
N ALA A 87 5.72 4.09 8.48
CA ALA A 87 5.69 2.97 7.55
C ALA A 87 6.39 3.29 6.23
N ALA A 88 6.76 2.23 5.53
CA ALA A 88 7.25 2.34 4.17
C ALA A 88 6.52 1.34 3.25
N MET A 89 6.23 1.80 2.04
CA MET A 89 5.65 1.01 0.96
C MET A 89 6.69 0.83 -0.15
N CYS A 90 6.73 -0.35 -0.77
CA CYS A 90 7.57 -0.61 -1.93
C CYS A 90 6.76 -1.34 -3.00
N PHE A 91 6.62 -0.71 -4.16
CA PHE A 91 6.14 -1.36 -5.39
C PHE A 91 7.34 -1.83 -6.19
N HIS A 92 7.23 -3.01 -6.82
CA HIS A 92 8.25 -3.52 -7.73
C HIS A 92 7.57 -4.15 -8.93
N TRP A 93 7.57 -3.42 -10.03
CA TRP A 93 6.99 -3.84 -11.32
C TRP A 93 8.10 -4.39 -12.22
N LYS A 94 8.22 -5.71 -12.22
CA LYS A 94 9.29 -6.42 -12.94
C LYS A 94 9.18 -6.28 -14.45
N SER A 95 7.95 -6.26 -14.99
CA SER A 95 7.72 -6.08 -16.42
C SER A 95 8.19 -4.72 -16.94
N LEU A 96 8.21 -3.72 -16.06
CA LEU A 96 8.62 -2.35 -16.36
C LEU A 96 10.04 -2.02 -15.89
N LEU A 97 10.70 -2.94 -15.17
CA LEU A 97 12.00 -2.72 -14.53
C LEU A 97 11.99 -1.50 -13.57
N ARG A 98 10.85 -1.28 -12.88
CA ARG A 98 10.63 -0.10 -12.03
C ARG A 98 10.32 -0.47 -10.59
N GLN A 99 10.76 0.39 -9.68
CA GLN A 99 10.40 0.33 -8.27
C GLN A 99 9.98 1.71 -7.78
N ILE A 100 9.00 1.76 -6.88
CA ILE A 100 8.64 2.98 -6.16
C ILE A 100 8.72 2.70 -4.66
N ARG A 101 9.41 3.58 -3.93
CA ARG A 101 9.51 3.53 -2.46
C ARG A 101 8.83 4.76 -1.90
N ILE A 102 7.92 4.56 -0.94
CA ILE A 102 7.17 5.63 -0.29
C ILE A 102 7.36 5.49 1.21
N SER A 103 7.83 6.52 1.87
CA SER A 103 7.94 6.55 3.33
C SER A 103 7.09 7.69 3.88
N GLY A 104 6.49 7.48 5.03
CA GLY A 104 5.61 8.49 5.62
C GLY A 104 4.98 8.06 6.93
N THR A 105 4.03 8.84 7.37
CA THR A 105 3.25 8.58 8.59
C THR A 105 1.90 7.98 8.25
N ILE A 106 1.44 7.09 9.12
CA ILE A 106 0.17 6.37 8.95
C ILE A 106 -0.89 6.96 9.87
N THR A 107 -2.09 7.14 9.33
CA THR A 107 -3.30 7.45 10.10
C THR A 107 -4.42 6.49 9.71
N GLN A 108 -5.29 6.13 10.65
CA GLN A 108 -6.46 5.34 10.33
C GLN A 108 -7.45 6.19 9.53
N VAL A 109 -8.09 5.60 8.51
CA VAL A 109 -9.14 6.30 7.75
C VAL A 109 -10.40 6.45 8.60
N GLU A 110 -11.23 7.43 8.27
CA GLU A 110 -12.54 7.64 8.90
C GLU A 110 -13.44 6.41 8.73
N ASP A 111 -14.28 6.16 9.73
CA ASP A 111 -15.17 4.99 9.73
C ASP A 111 -16.11 4.96 8.52
N SER A 112 -16.60 6.11 8.08
CA SER A 112 -17.45 6.23 6.87
C SER A 112 -16.73 5.75 5.60
N VAL A 113 -15.44 6.08 5.46
CA VAL A 113 -14.60 5.63 4.33
C VAL A 113 -14.36 4.12 4.41
N ALA A 114 -14.08 3.62 5.62
CA ALA A 114 -13.90 2.19 5.86
C ALA A 114 -15.19 1.40 5.57
N ASP A 115 -16.35 1.91 5.98
CA ASP A 115 -17.66 1.30 5.74
C ASP A 115 -17.98 1.27 4.25
N GLN A 116 -17.76 2.37 3.52
CA GLN A 116 -17.96 2.44 2.09
C GLN A 116 -17.15 1.40 1.32
N TYR A 117 -15.84 1.33 1.62
CA TYR A 117 -14.98 0.33 0.98
C TYR A 117 -15.33 -1.10 1.42
N TYR A 118 -15.63 -1.34 2.69
CA TYR A 118 -16.04 -2.66 3.18
C TYR A 118 -17.28 -3.18 2.45
N ASN A 119 -18.28 -2.33 2.25
CA ASN A 119 -19.54 -2.69 1.57
C ASN A 119 -19.34 -2.97 0.07
N SER A 120 -18.32 -2.42 -0.57
CA SER A 120 -17.97 -2.72 -1.96
C SER A 120 -17.31 -4.10 -2.15
N ARG A 121 -16.90 -4.77 -1.06
CA ARG A 121 -16.23 -6.07 -1.12
C ARG A 121 -17.24 -7.21 -1.35
N GLY A 122 -16.81 -8.24 -2.07
CA GLY A 122 -17.59 -9.46 -2.23
C GLY A 122 -17.91 -10.13 -0.88
N TYR A 123 -19.05 -10.81 -0.83
CA TYR A 123 -19.59 -11.46 0.37
C TYR A 123 -18.57 -12.31 1.12
N ASP A 124 -17.89 -13.24 0.43
CA ASP A 124 -16.88 -14.12 1.06
C ASP A 124 -15.72 -13.35 1.68
N SER A 125 -15.31 -12.24 1.07
CA SER A 125 -14.28 -11.35 1.62
C SER A 125 -14.75 -10.62 2.87
N ARG A 126 -16.04 -10.26 2.96
CA ARG A 126 -16.64 -9.66 4.15
C ARG A 126 -16.77 -10.68 5.28
N ILE A 127 -17.20 -11.90 4.97
CA ILE A 127 -17.23 -13.01 5.93
C ILE A 127 -15.82 -13.34 6.43
N GLY A 128 -14.83 -13.41 5.54
CA GLY A 128 -13.42 -13.63 5.91
C GLY A 128 -12.88 -12.60 6.90
N ALA A 129 -13.32 -11.35 6.81
CA ALA A 129 -12.94 -10.30 7.76
C ALA A 129 -13.48 -10.55 9.18
N TRP A 130 -14.64 -11.18 9.31
CA TRP A 130 -15.19 -11.62 10.59
C TRP A 130 -14.52 -12.89 11.12
N ALA A 131 -14.34 -13.87 10.25
CA ALA A 131 -13.87 -15.21 10.64
C ALA A 131 -12.39 -15.24 11.01
N SER A 132 -11.56 -14.38 10.39
CA SER A 132 -10.11 -14.42 10.55
C SER A 132 -9.61 -13.61 11.74
N LYS A 133 -9.01 -14.28 12.71
CA LYS A 133 -8.16 -13.65 13.75
C LYS A 133 -6.76 -13.43 13.17
N GLN A 134 -6.63 -12.56 12.18
CA GLN A 134 -5.40 -12.39 11.38
C GLN A 134 -4.13 -12.28 12.25
N SER A 135 -3.09 -13.03 11.91
CA SER A 135 -1.80 -13.13 12.63
C SER A 135 -1.85 -13.82 13.99
N LYS A 136 -2.95 -14.47 14.35
CA LYS A 136 -3.02 -15.33 15.54
C LYS A 136 -2.80 -16.78 15.14
N GLU A 137 -2.27 -17.57 16.07
CA GLU A 137 -2.11 -19.01 15.89
C GLU A 137 -3.48 -19.71 15.74
N LEU A 138 -3.51 -20.70 14.87
CA LEU A 138 -4.63 -21.62 14.67
C LEU A 138 -4.22 -22.99 15.21
N LYS A 139 -5.12 -23.66 15.93
CA LYS A 139 -4.89 -25.04 16.38
C LYS A 139 -4.78 -26.00 15.18
N ASN A 140 -5.60 -25.78 14.18
CA ASN A 140 -5.64 -26.52 12.93
C ASN A 140 -6.40 -25.69 11.88
N ARG A 141 -6.45 -26.21 10.66
CA ARG A 141 -7.12 -25.55 9.54
C ARG A 141 -8.65 -25.52 9.66
N ASP A 142 -9.22 -26.48 10.40
CA ASP A 142 -10.68 -26.58 10.58
C ASP A 142 -11.22 -25.45 11.45
N GLU A 143 -10.42 -24.91 12.36
CA GLU A 143 -10.81 -23.76 13.19
C GLU A 143 -11.27 -22.58 12.32
N LEU A 144 -10.49 -22.22 11.28
CA LEU A 144 -10.86 -21.15 10.36
C LEU A 144 -12.06 -21.54 9.49
N SER A 145 -12.09 -22.77 8.98
CA SER A 145 -13.19 -23.27 8.14
C SER A 145 -14.52 -23.28 8.90
N ASN A 146 -14.51 -23.68 10.16
CA ASN A 146 -15.69 -23.66 11.03
C ASN A 146 -16.13 -22.24 11.33
N SER A 147 -15.18 -21.33 11.64
CA SER A 147 -15.48 -19.92 11.86
C SER A 147 -16.13 -19.28 10.61
N ILE A 148 -15.64 -19.59 9.40
CA ILE A 148 -16.26 -19.11 8.16
C ILE A 148 -17.71 -19.62 8.02
N LYS A 149 -17.98 -20.91 8.32
CA LYS A 149 -19.33 -21.48 8.28
C LYS A 149 -20.25 -20.79 9.30
N GLU A 150 -19.78 -20.59 10.51
CA GLU A 150 -20.51 -19.91 11.59
C GLU A 150 -20.92 -18.49 11.17
N PHE A 151 -19.97 -17.68 10.64
CA PHE A 151 -20.28 -16.33 10.19
C PHE A 151 -21.14 -16.28 8.94
N LYS A 152 -21.09 -17.30 8.05
CA LYS A 152 -22.04 -17.42 6.94
C LYS A 152 -23.46 -17.70 7.43
N GLN A 153 -23.62 -18.51 8.47
CA GLN A 153 -24.93 -18.75 9.09
C GLN A 153 -25.46 -17.51 9.83
N LYS A 154 -24.56 -16.78 10.48
CA LYS A 154 -24.91 -15.53 11.21
C LYS A 154 -25.32 -14.40 10.29
N PHE A 155 -24.72 -14.31 9.11
CA PHE A 155 -24.93 -13.26 8.11
C PHE A 155 -25.37 -13.88 6.79
N ASP A 156 -26.54 -14.55 6.82
CA ASP A 156 -27.12 -15.26 5.66
C ASP A 156 -27.64 -14.29 4.58
N ASP A 157 -28.01 -13.06 4.97
CA ASP A 157 -28.27 -11.98 4.00
C ASP A 157 -26.93 -11.45 3.45
N ILE A 158 -26.64 -11.84 2.20
CA ILE A 158 -25.40 -11.44 1.50
C ILE A 158 -25.24 -9.94 1.33
N ASN A 159 -26.31 -9.14 1.44
CA ASN A 159 -26.28 -7.70 1.31
C ASN A 159 -26.05 -6.99 2.65
N ASN A 160 -26.28 -7.69 3.76
CA ASN A 160 -26.26 -7.10 5.11
C ASN A 160 -25.20 -7.73 6.02
N VAL A 161 -23.93 -7.67 5.61
CA VAL A 161 -22.79 -8.07 6.43
C VAL A 161 -22.10 -6.80 6.94
N PRO A 162 -22.29 -6.39 8.20
CA PRO A 162 -21.69 -5.17 8.73
C PRO A 162 -20.17 -5.28 8.83
N ARG A 163 -19.47 -4.15 8.80
CA ARG A 163 -18.03 -4.11 9.01
C ARG A 163 -17.69 -4.45 10.46
N PRO A 164 -16.79 -5.41 10.72
CA PRO A 164 -16.32 -5.66 12.09
C PRO A 164 -15.44 -4.50 12.58
N LYS A 165 -15.56 -4.12 13.84
CA LYS A 165 -14.79 -3.02 14.46
C LYS A 165 -13.26 -3.17 14.32
N HIS A 166 -12.79 -4.39 14.21
CA HIS A 166 -11.36 -4.69 14.05
C HIS A 166 -10.87 -4.64 12.58
N TRP A 167 -11.68 -4.20 11.64
CA TRP A 167 -11.29 -4.06 10.24
C TRP A 167 -11.47 -2.62 9.76
N SER A 168 -10.42 -2.02 9.25
CA SER A 168 -10.44 -0.64 8.74
C SER A 168 -9.31 -0.42 7.75
N GLY A 169 -9.20 0.81 7.25
CA GLY A 169 -8.13 1.27 6.38
C GLY A 169 -7.09 2.10 7.12
N TRP A 170 -5.92 2.15 6.52
CA TRP A 170 -4.82 3.04 6.89
C TRP A 170 -4.43 3.89 5.69
N ASN A 171 -4.22 5.17 5.92
CA ASN A 171 -3.67 6.11 4.95
C ASN A 171 -2.22 6.43 5.30
N LEU A 172 -1.29 6.18 4.38
CA LEU A 172 0.08 6.65 4.48
C LEU A 172 0.19 8.02 3.83
N THR A 173 0.41 9.06 4.65
CA THR A 173 0.75 10.40 4.18
C THR A 173 2.25 10.44 3.89
N PRO A 174 2.66 10.60 2.62
CA PRO A 174 4.07 10.48 2.26
C PRO A 174 4.87 11.68 2.72
N THR A 175 6.08 11.42 3.21
CA THR A 175 7.12 12.43 3.47
C THR A 175 8.27 12.32 2.46
N ARG A 176 8.36 11.19 1.76
CA ARG A 176 9.35 10.91 0.73
C ARG A 176 8.77 9.92 -0.27
N ILE A 177 9.00 10.15 -1.56
CA ILE A 177 8.71 9.22 -2.65
C ILE A 177 9.94 9.12 -3.54
N GLU A 178 10.41 7.89 -3.77
CA GLU A 178 11.55 7.60 -4.64
C GLU A 178 11.08 6.71 -5.79
N PHE A 179 11.36 7.16 -7.00
CA PHE A 179 11.17 6.40 -8.24
C PHE A 179 12.52 5.85 -8.68
N TRP A 180 12.57 4.57 -8.99
CA TRP A 180 13.77 3.86 -9.39
C TRP A 180 13.51 3.13 -10.71
N LEU A 181 14.44 3.24 -11.63
CA LEU A 181 14.45 2.55 -12.91
C LEU A 181 15.73 1.73 -13.02
N ASP A 182 15.60 0.48 -13.45
CA ASP A 182 16.75 -0.37 -13.73
C ASP A 182 17.61 0.22 -14.86
N GLY A 183 18.91 0.13 -14.70
CA GLY A 183 19.90 0.61 -15.64
C GLY A 183 20.99 -0.42 -15.89
N ASP A 184 21.59 -0.36 -17.08
CA ASP A 184 22.71 -1.23 -17.47
C ASP A 184 23.84 -1.17 -16.46
N SER A 185 24.49 -2.32 -16.22
CA SER A 185 25.64 -2.44 -15.32
C SER A 185 25.34 -1.96 -13.88
N ARG A 186 24.07 -2.01 -13.46
CA ARG A 186 23.58 -1.53 -12.15
C ARG A 186 23.67 -0.01 -11.94
N ILE A 187 23.86 0.76 -13.01
CA ILE A 187 23.81 2.22 -12.98
C ILE A 187 22.35 2.65 -13.10
N HIS A 188 21.61 2.52 -11.98
CA HIS A 188 20.19 2.76 -11.91
C HIS A 188 19.87 4.26 -11.89
N GLU A 189 18.78 4.66 -12.54
CA GLU A 189 18.26 6.02 -12.43
C GLU A 189 17.33 6.13 -11.22
N ARG A 190 17.55 7.13 -10.37
CA ARG A 190 16.81 7.31 -9.13
C ARG A 190 16.38 8.76 -8.97
N LEU A 191 15.06 8.99 -9.02
CA LEU A 191 14.44 10.29 -8.79
C LEU A 191 13.75 10.29 -7.42
N ASN A 192 14.14 11.20 -6.57
CA ASN A 192 13.66 11.32 -5.21
C ASN A 192 12.90 12.62 -5.01
N TYR A 193 11.76 12.54 -4.35
CA TYR A 193 10.97 13.68 -3.90
C TYR A 193 10.95 13.74 -2.38
N THR A 194 11.21 14.93 -1.84
CA THR A 194 11.10 15.26 -0.42
C THR A 194 10.49 16.65 -0.27
N PHE A 195 10.08 17.03 0.93
CA PHE A 195 9.62 18.39 1.18
C PHE A 195 10.78 19.36 1.45
N ASP A 196 10.65 20.59 0.95
CA ASP A 196 11.44 21.71 1.39
C ASP A 196 10.91 22.29 2.74
N LYS A 197 11.56 23.34 3.24
CA LYS A 197 11.16 24.03 4.47
C LYS A 197 9.76 24.69 4.39
N SER A 198 9.28 24.94 3.18
CA SER A 198 7.97 25.56 2.91
C SER A 198 6.86 24.53 2.69
N GLY A 199 7.19 23.23 2.72
CA GLY A 199 6.23 22.15 2.50
C GLY A 199 5.93 21.85 1.03
N ASN A 200 6.77 22.31 0.10
CA ASN A 200 6.66 21.98 -1.31
C ASN A 200 7.52 20.76 -1.66
N TRP A 201 7.06 19.94 -2.59
CA TRP A 201 7.88 18.87 -3.14
C TRP A 201 9.09 19.42 -3.91
N ILE A 202 10.27 18.91 -3.59
CA ILE A 202 11.50 19.17 -4.32
C ILE A 202 12.09 17.86 -4.85
N LYS A 203 12.66 17.93 -6.05
CA LYS A 203 13.26 16.79 -6.76
C LYS A 203 14.78 16.75 -6.52
N SER A 204 15.32 15.55 -6.37
CA SER A 204 16.76 15.31 -6.33
C SER A 204 17.10 13.98 -6.98
N LEU A 205 18.30 13.87 -7.54
CA LEU A 205 18.84 12.61 -8.03
C LEU A 205 19.61 11.89 -6.92
N LEU A 206 19.51 10.58 -6.92
CA LEU A 206 20.30 9.75 -6.01
C LEU A 206 21.29 8.90 -6.80
N SER A 207 22.48 8.70 -6.25
CA SER A 207 23.41 7.70 -6.77
C SER A 207 22.80 6.30 -6.71
N PRO A 208 23.12 5.45 -7.70
CA PRO A 208 22.70 4.05 -7.74
C PRO A 208 23.11 3.28 -6.49
#